data_9221f5c5425895dbc2886ab3c15b3127
#
_entry.id   9221f5c5425895dbc2886ab3c15b3127
#
_cell.length_a   1.000
_cell.length_b   1.000
_cell.length_c   1.000
_cell.angle_alpha   90.00
_cell.angle_beta   90.00
_cell.angle_gamma   90.00
#
_symmetry.space_group_name_H-M   'P 1'
#
loop_
_entity.id
_entity.type
_entity.pdbx_description
1 polymer ?
#
loop_
_entity_poly.entity_id
_entity_poly.type
_entity_poly.pdbx_seq_one_letter_code
_entity_poly.pdbx_strand_id
1 'polypeptide(L)'
;MTDFAEPFLLSHTGSTRATAYNWGNKIITRDGQTHVVWLDAIATVCGRTYDHESQRWGETVRIAEGCDNHACPCITADAEGHIRLTYGPHGWGADWNDGRVKWMRSAQPGRIDAWEPLGTPQDNFGYNATAASVVHTPSGLDAAVCR
;
A
#
# COMPACT_ATOMS: atom_id res chain seq x y z
N MET A 1 26.50 21.36 -0.15
CA MET A 1 25.03 21.50 -0.09
C MET A 1 24.49 20.39 -0.97
N THR A 2 23.71 19.51 -0.42
CA THR A 2 22.97 18.52 -1.22
C THR A 2 21.79 19.26 -1.83
N ASP A 3 21.83 19.50 -3.13
CA ASP A 3 20.65 20.00 -3.84
C ASP A 3 19.56 18.93 -3.74
N PHE A 4 18.51 19.23 -3.00
CA PHE A 4 17.32 18.41 -3.05
C PHE A 4 16.70 18.55 -4.43
N ALA A 5 16.37 17.43 -5.04
CA ALA A 5 15.60 17.44 -6.29
C ALA A 5 14.28 18.19 -6.07
N GLU A 6 13.81 18.87 -7.11
CA GLU A 6 12.50 19.51 -7.06
C GLU A 6 11.40 18.51 -6.67
N PRO A 7 10.51 18.89 -5.76
CA PRO A 7 9.44 18.00 -5.34
C PRO A 7 8.51 17.65 -6.51
N PHE A 8 8.18 16.38 -6.61
CA PHE A 8 7.25 15.87 -7.61
C PHE A 8 5.89 15.59 -6.98
N LEU A 9 4.83 16.16 -7.55
CA LEU A 9 3.47 15.95 -7.08
C LEU A 9 2.91 14.62 -7.62
N LEU A 10 2.68 13.66 -6.74
CA LEU A 10 2.17 12.33 -7.12
C LEU A 10 0.70 12.35 -7.53
N SER A 11 -0.13 13.18 -6.89
CA SER A 11 -1.56 13.30 -7.17
C SER A 11 -2.09 14.69 -6.78
N HIS A 12 -3.07 15.19 -7.52
CA HIS A 12 -3.84 16.41 -7.21
C HIS A 12 -5.10 16.11 -6.40
N THR A 13 -5.46 14.84 -6.26
CA THR A 13 -6.69 14.35 -5.63
C THR A 13 -6.44 13.47 -4.42
N GLY A 14 -5.23 13.56 -3.85
CA GLY A 14 -4.86 12.81 -2.66
C GLY A 14 -5.90 12.99 -1.55
N SER A 15 -6.27 11.89 -0.90
CA SER A 15 -7.16 11.88 0.25
C SER A 15 -6.62 12.78 1.36
N THR A 16 -7.49 13.31 2.20
CA THR A 16 -7.09 14.04 3.43
C THR A 16 -6.19 13.23 4.36
N ARG A 17 -6.13 11.92 4.15
CA ARG A 17 -5.25 10.98 4.85
C ARG A 17 -4.39 10.16 3.89
N ALA A 18 -4.03 10.72 2.76
CA ALA A 18 -3.29 10.02 1.70
C ALA A 18 -2.09 9.23 2.20
N THR A 19 -1.31 9.82 3.10
CA THR A 19 -0.12 9.21 3.70
C THR A 19 -0.20 9.12 5.23
N ALA A 20 -1.39 9.31 5.79
CA ALA A 20 -1.58 9.25 7.24
C ALA A 20 -1.21 7.88 7.80
N TYR A 21 -0.98 7.89 9.11
CA TYR A 21 -0.56 6.78 9.93
C TYR A 21 0.89 6.37 9.66
N ASN A 22 1.76 6.83 10.55
CA ASN A 22 3.22 6.68 10.48
C ASN A 22 3.73 5.25 10.75
N TRP A 23 2.86 4.35 11.16
CA TRP A 23 3.20 2.95 11.41
C TRP A 23 3.19 2.07 10.14
N GLY A 24 2.69 2.58 9.04
CA GLY A 24 2.59 1.82 7.79
C GLY A 24 3.63 2.25 6.76
N ASN A 25 4.42 1.31 6.26
CA ASN A 25 5.35 1.57 5.17
C ASN A 25 4.59 1.89 3.89
N LYS A 26 4.81 3.07 3.35
CA LYS A 26 4.17 3.51 2.10
C LYS A 26 5.13 3.57 0.93
N ILE A 27 6.41 3.36 1.22
CA ILE A 27 7.49 3.50 0.26
C ILE A 27 8.45 2.34 0.44
N ILE A 28 8.82 1.70 -0.65
CA ILE A 28 9.91 0.73 -0.68
C ILE A 28 10.80 0.99 -1.89
N THR A 29 12.10 0.79 -1.72
CA THR A 29 13.07 0.85 -2.82
C THR A 29 13.75 -0.51 -2.95
N ARG A 30 13.75 -1.05 -4.15
CA ARG A 30 14.38 -2.31 -4.48
C ARG A 30 14.74 -2.36 -5.98
N ASP A 31 15.84 -2.97 -6.30
CA ASP A 31 16.26 -3.30 -7.67
C ASP A 31 16.18 -2.09 -8.63
N GLY A 32 16.62 -0.92 -8.17
CA GLY A 32 16.62 0.31 -8.96
C GLY A 32 15.25 0.98 -9.12
N GLN A 33 14.24 0.54 -8.39
CA GLN A 33 12.90 1.12 -8.40
C GLN A 33 12.43 1.53 -7.01
N THR A 34 11.70 2.64 -6.93
CA THR A 34 10.99 3.06 -5.71
C THR A 34 9.50 3.02 -5.96
N HIS A 35 8.80 2.20 -5.20
CA HIS A 35 7.34 2.13 -5.23
C HIS A 35 6.75 2.93 -4.08
N VAL A 36 5.73 3.72 -4.38
CA VAL A 36 4.99 4.53 -3.39
C VAL A 36 3.51 4.20 -3.50
N VAL A 37 2.84 4.05 -2.37
CA VAL A 37 1.38 3.89 -2.32
C VAL A 37 0.75 4.96 -1.44
N TRP A 38 -0.47 5.34 -1.79
CA TRP A 38 -1.26 6.34 -1.04
C TRP A 38 -2.75 6.10 -1.23
N LEU A 39 -3.57 6.84 -0.47
CA LEU A 39 -5.00 6.95 -0.72
C LEU A 39 -5.28 8.17 -1.61
N ASP A 40 -5.93 7.94 -2.71
CA ASP A 40 -6.40 8.98 -3.62
C ASP A 40 -7.92 9.16 -3.52
N ALA A 41 -8.42 10.29 -3.98
CA ALA A 41 -9.80 10.71 -3.78
C ALA A 41 -10.23 10.58 -2.32
N ILE A 42 -11.09 9.64 -1.98
CA ILE A 42 -11.47 9.36 -0.59
C ILE A 42 -10.77 8.09 -0.11
N ALA A 43 -10.87 7.02 -0.87
CA ALA A 43 -10.49 5.68 -0.42
C ALA A 43 -9.82 4.81 -1.50
N THR A 44 -9.50 5.35 -2.65
CA THR A 44 -8.83 4.59 -3.71
C THR A 44 -7.37 4.37 -3.33
N VAL A 45 -6.95 3.14 -3.28
CA VAL A 45 -5.53 2.79 -3.11
C VAL A 45 -4.83 2.94 -4.45
N CYS A 46 -3.91 3.88 -4.52
CA CYS A 46 -3.11 4.16 -5.69
C CYS A 46 -1.63 3.93 -5.42
N GLY A 47 -0.86 3.73 -6.48
CA GLY A 47 0.58 3.62 -6.41
C GLY A 47 1.27 4.17 -7.65
N ARG A 48 2.54 4.49 -7.50
CA ARG A 48 3.46 4.87 -8.58
C ARG A 48 4.82 4.25 -8.36
N THR A 49 5.53 4.06 -9.45
CA THR A 49 6.92 3.60 -9.44
C THR A 49 7.81 4.70 -10.00
N TYR A 50 8.87 5.00 -9.27
CA TYR A 50 10.00 5.79 -9.78
C TYR A 50 11.09 4.83 -10.23
N ASP A 51 11.52 4.97 -11.46
CA ASP A 51 12.63 4.23 -12.03
C ASP A 51 13.91 5.05 -11.92
N HIS A 52 14.91 4.51 -11.21
CA HIS A 52 16.15 5.22 -10.91
C HIS A 52 17.10 5.30 -12.11
N GLU A 53 17.03 4.37 -13.05
CA GLU A 53 17.85 4.39 -14.25
C GLU A 53 17.39 5.49 -15.21
N SER A 54 16.10 5.52 -15.52
CA SER A 54 15.51 6.56 -16.38
C SER A 54 15.25 7.87 -15.68
N GLN A 55 15.30 7.89 -14.34
CA GLN A 55 14.96 9.05 -13.48
C GLN A 55 13.53 9.56 -13.70
N ARG A 56 12.58 8.67 -13.88
CA ARG A 56 11.18 9.02 -14.19
C ARG A 56 10.17 8.30 -13.33
N TRP A 57 9.09 9.01 -13.06
CA TRP A 57 7.88 8.42 -12.50
C TRP A 57 7.06 7.78 -13.61
N GLY A 58 6.60 6.56 -13.37
CA GLY A 58 5.60 5.89 -14.17
C GLY A 58 4.20 6.50 -13.99
N GLU A 59 3.22 5.92 -14.63
CA GLU A 59 1.81 6.31 -14.50
C GLU A 59 1.26 5.90 -13.13
N THR A 60 0.22 6.61 -12.69
CA THR A 60 -0.53 6.24 -11.50
C THR A 60 -1.32 4.96 -11.76
N VAL A 61 -1.09 3.96 -10.93
CA VAL A 61 -1.86 2.71 -10.94
C VAL A 61 -2.92 2.77 -9.86
N ARG A 62 -4.16 2.53 -10.24
CA ARG A 62 -5.27 2.30 -9.31
C ARG A 62 -5.24 0.83 -8.90
N ILE A 63 -4.95 0.56 -7.64
CA ILE A 63 -4.69 -0.80 -7.15
C ILE A 63 -5.95 -1.42 -6.58
N ALA A 64 -6.66 -0.70 -5.73
CA ALA A 64 -7.82 -1.22 -5.02
C ALA A 64 -8.74 -0.08 -4.56
N GLU A 65 -9.95 -0.46 -4.16
CA GLU A 65 -10.87 0.42 -3.44
C GLU A 65 -10.85 0.08 -1.95
N GLY A 66 -10.57 1.08 -1.15
CA GLY A 66 -10.78 1.03 0.29
C GLY A 66 -12.23 1.35 0.65
N CYS A 67 -12.50 1.39 1.93
CA CYS A 67 -13.85 1.70 2.44
C CYS A 67 -14.00 3.18 2.78
N ASP A 68 -12.94 3.79 3.25
CA ASP A 68 -12.88 5.20 3.61
C ASP A 68 -11.44 5.72 3.61
N ASN A 69 -11.25 6.94 4.06
CA ASN A 69 -9.94 7.57 4.11
C ASN A 69 -8.99 7.02 5.22
N HIS A 70 -9.37 5.96 5.89
CA HIS A 70 -8.54 5.27 6.89
C HIS A 70 -7.96 3.95 6.37
N ALA A 71 -8.16 3.62 5.12
CA ALA A 71 -7.72 2.32 4.58
C ALA A 71 -6.20 2.06 4.64
N CYS A 72 -5.40 3.05 4.99
CA CYS A 72 -3.97 2.96 5.34
C CYS A 72 -3.19 1.89 4.55
N PRO A 73 -2.93 2.08 3.24
CA PRO A 73 -2.18 1.11 2.48
C PRO A 73 -0.73 1.01 2.99
N CYS A 74 -0.23 -0.23 3.08
CA CYS A 74 1.14 -0.52 3.47
C CYS A 74 1.77 -1.49 2.50
N ILE A 75 3.03 -1.30 2.15
CA ILE A 75 3.76 -2.18 1.23
C ILE A 75 5.07 -2.69 1.80
N THR A 76 5.44 -3.88 1.37
CA THR A 76 6.77 -4.47 1.52
C THR A 76 7.09 -5.29 0.27
N ALA A 77 8.28 -5.87 0.20
CA ALA A 77 8.63 -6.82 -0.84
C ALA A 77 9.00 -8.17 -0.22
N ASP A 78 8.58 -9.26 -0.86
CA ASP A 78 9.01 -10.59 -0.47
C ASP A 78 10.40 -10.94 -1.03
N ALA A 79 10.90 -12.13 -0.70
CA ALA A 79 12.23 -12.57 -1.12
C ALA A 79 12.35 -12.70 -2.64
N GLU A 80 11.26 -13.07 -3.31
CA GLU A 80 11.16 -13.19 -4.76
C GLU A 80 10.99 -11.84 -5.47
N GLY A 81 10.82 -10.75 -4.71
CA GLY A 81 10.66 -9.40 -5.23
C GLY A 81 9.24 -8.98 -5.54
N HIS A 82 8.24 -9.81 -5.25
CA HIS A 82 6.86 -9.38 -5.37
C HIS A 82 6.52 -8.35 -4.29
N ILE A 83 5.76 -7.35 -4.68
CA ILE A 83 5.28 -6.35 -3.76
C ILE A 83 4.06 -6.91 -3.02
N ARG A 84 4.10 -6.84 -1.70
CA ARG A 84 2.99 -7.19 -0.82
C ARG A 84 2.30 -5.91 -0.39
N LEU A 85 0.98 -5.89 -0.47
CA LEU A 85 0.16 -4.76 -0.07
C LEU A 85 -0.86 -5.23 0.97
N THR A 86 -0.99 -4.45 2.03
CA THR A 86 -2.16 -4.53 2.91
C THR A 86 -2.89 -3.21 2.89
N TYR A 87 -4.20 -3.27 2.98
CA TYR A 87 -5.05 -2.12 3.25
C TYR A 87 -6.29 -2.58 4.00
N GLY A 88 -6.90 -1.72 4.77
CA GLY A 88 -7.99 -2.13 5.62
C GLY A 88 -9.18 -1.20 5.58
N PRO A 89 -10.32 -1.68 6.06
CA PRO A 89 -11.44 -0.83 6.40
C PRO A 89 -11.21 -0.18 7.76
N HIS A 90 -11.89 0.93 7.94
CA HIS A 90 -12.08 1.53 9.25
C HIS A 90 -13.57 1.55 9.57
N GLY A 91 -14.11 0.56 10.13
CA GLY A 91 -15.48 0.56 10.57
C GLY A 91 -16.35 -0.53 9.97
N TRP A 92 -17.57 -0.51 10.42
CA TRP A 92 -18.61 -1.49 10.09
C TRP A 92 -19.65 -0.81 9.21
N GLY A 93 -19.97 -1.44 8.11
CA GLY A 93 -21.07 -1.04 7.27
C GLY A 93 -21.43 -2.17 6.32
N ALA A 94 -22.68 -2.26 5.96
CA ALA A 94 -23.17 -3.29 5.06
C ALA A 94 -22.43 -3.31 3.70
N ASP A 95 -21.94 -2.14 3.29
CA ASP A 95 -21.27 -1.95 2.00
C ASP A 95 -19.73 -2.03 2.11
N TRP A 96 -19.20 -2.15 3.32
CA TRP A 96 -17.76 -2.10 3.57
C TRP A 96 -17.18 -3.48 3.87
N ASN A 97 -17.77 -4.45 3.22
CA ASN A 97 -17.39 -5.82 3.39
C ASN A 97 -17.33 -6.22 4.87
N ASP A 98 -16.41 -7.01 5.24
CA ASP A 98 -16.41 -7.72 6.51
C ASP A 98 -15.49 -7.12 7.58
N GLY A 99 -15.05 -5.89 7.41
CA GLY A 99 -14.13 -5.25 8.36
C GLY A 99 -12.74 -5.86 8.41
N ARG A 100 -12.35 -6.63 7.39
CA ARG A 100 -11.06 -7.33 7.38
C ARG A 100 -10.00 -6.58 6.61
N VAL A 101 -8.76 -6.70 7.07
CA VAL A 101 -7.60 -6.27 6.29
C VAL A 101 -7.52 -7.08 5.01
N LYS A 102 -7.32 -6.41 3.90
CA LYS A 102 -7.12 -7.04 2.59
C LYS A 102 -5.63 -7.19 2.34
N TRP A 103 -5.29 -8.31 1.75
CA TRP A 103 -3.93 -8.66 1.38
C TRP A 103 -3.84 -8.91 -0.10
N MET A 104 -2.81 -8.36 -0.70
CA MET A 104 -2.55 -8.51 -2.12
C MET A 104 -1.06 -8.75 -2.35
N ARG A 105 -0.77 -9.39 -3.45
CA ARG A 105 0.58 -9.57 -3.98
C ARG A 105 0.61 -9.07 -5.41
N SER A 106 1.68 -8.40 -5.80
CA SER A 106 1.87 -8.06 -7.22
C SER A 106 1.99 -9.34 -8.06
N ALA A 107 1.37 -9.35 -9.23
CA ALA A 107 1.41 -10.51 -10.11
C ALA A 107 2.82 -10.83 -10.61
N GLN A 108 3.68 -9.83 -10.69
CA GLN A 108 5.08 -9.97 -11.11
C GLN A 108 6.02 -9.25 -10.13
N PRO A 109 7.24 -9.77 -9.91
CA PRO A 109 8.25 -9.09 -9.13
C PRO A 109 8.53 -7.68 -9.64
N GLY A 110 8.70 -6.73 -8.72
CA GLY A 110 9.03 -5.33 -9.03
C GLY A 110 7.95 -4.55 -9.78
N ARG A 111 6.73 -5.08 -9.92
CA ARG A 111 5.63 -4.40 -10.63
C ARG A 111 4.45 -4.17 -9.73
N ILE A 112 3.73 -3.05 -9.99
CA ILE A 112 2.52 -2.69 -9.24
C ILE A 112 1.29 -2.51 -10.14
N ASP A 113 1.37 -2.89 -11.39
CA ASP A 113 0.31 -2.71 -12.40
C ASP A 113 -0.73 -3.84 -12.41
N ALA A 114 -0.42 -4.98 -11.79
CA ALA A 114 -1.35 -6.10 -11.65
C ALA A 114 -1.20 -6.77 -10.29
N TRP A 115 -2.32 -7.14 -9.67
CA TRP A 115 -2.37 -7.64 -8.31
C TRP A 115 -3.21 -8.90 -8.19
N GLU A 116 -2.78 -9.80 -7.32
CA GLU A 116 -3.46 -11.03 -6.94
C GLU A 116 -3.91 -10.93 -5.48
N PRO A 117 -5.18 -11.16 -5.17
CA PRO A 117 -5.63 -11.21 -3.79
C PRO A 117 -5.08 -12.45 -3.08
N LEU A 118 -4.54 -12.26 -1.89
CA LEU A 118 -4.08 -13.36 -1.02
C LEU A 118 -5.15 -13.77 -0.01
N GLY A 119 -6.34 -13.21 -0.12
CA GLY A 119 -7.41 -13.41 0.84
C GLY A 119 -7.40 -12.38 1.95
N THR A 120 -8.06 -12.72 3.03
CA THR A 120 -8.09 -11.94 4.26
C THR A 120 -7.44 -12.77 5.36
N PRO A 121 -6.65 -12.17 6.25
CA PRO A 121 -6.21 -12.87 7.45
C PRO A 121 -7.42 -13.47 8.16
N GLN A 122 -7.24 -14.64 8.74
CA GLN A 122 -8.27 -15.20 9.62
C GLN A 122 -8.59 -14.18 10.70
N ASP A 123 -9.83 -14.10 11.04
CA ASP A 123 -10.40 -13.27 12.07
C ASP A 123 -10.72 -11.83 11.68
N ASN A 124 -11.88 -11.46 12.10
CA ASN A 124 -12.37 -10.11 12.09
C ASN A 124 -11.67 -9.33 13.21
N PHE A 125 -10.66 -8.54 12.85
CA PHE A 125 -9.98 -7.68 13.81
C PHE A 125 -10.87 -6.53 14.32
N GLY A 126 -12.07 -6.43 13.83
CA GLY A 126 -13.03 -5.41 14.24
C GLY A 126 -12.68 -4.01 13.75
N TYR A 127 -13.29 -3.05 14.36
CA TYR A 127 -13.27 -1.64 13.98
C TYR A 127 -11.87 -1.02 13.81
N ASN A 128 -10.86 -1.56 14.45
CA ASN A 128 -9.52 -0.97 14.49
C ASN A 128 -8.48 -1.67 13.60
N ALA A 129 -8.91 -2.45 12.63
CA ALA A 129 -8.01 -3.16 11.73
C ALA A 129 -7.28 -2.26 10.70
N THR A 130 -7.21 -0.97 10.95
CA THR A 130 -6.59 0.01 10.04
C THR A 130 -5.07 0.07 10.14
N ALA A 131 -4.51 -0.51 11.17
CA ALA A 131 -3.08 -0.38 11.49
C ALA A 131 -2.31 -1.66 11.11
N ALA A 132 -2.32 -2.02 9.85
CA ALA A 132 -1.47 -3.09 9.36
C ALA A 132 -0.10 -2.54 8.96
N SER A 133 0.96 -3.09 9.52
CA SER A 133 2.31 -2.92 9.03
C SER A 133 2.76 -4.21 8.36
N VAL A 134 3.35 -4.12 7.17
CA VAL A 134 3.75 -5.28 6.39
C VAL A 134 5.26 -5.42 6.45
N VAL A 135 5.71 -6.56 6.91
CA VAL A 135 7.12 -6.94 6.90
C VAL A 135 7.22 -8.38 6.41
N HIS A 136 8.00 -8.61 5.39
CA HIS A 136 8.36 -9.97 4.98
C HIS A 136 9.59 -10.43 5.74
N THR A 137 9.52 -11.59 6.34
CA THR A 137 10.64 -12.22 7.05
C THR A 137 11.05 -13.52 6.38
N PRO A 138 12.29 -14.01 6.60
CA PRO A 138 12.70 -15.32 6.09
C PRO A 138 11.83 -16.49 6.56
N SER A 139 11.10 -16.32 7.66
CA SER A 139 10.13 -17.31 8.15
C SER A 139 8.76 -17.21 7.50
N GLY A 140 8.55 -16.27 6.58
CA GLY A 140 7.29 -16.08 5.86
C GLY A 140 6.24 -15.27 6.61
N LEU A 141 6.59 -14.58 7.71
CA LEU A 141 5.66 -13.65 8.35
C LEU A 141 5.55 -12.39 7.50
N ASP A 142 4.37 -12.11 7.00
CA ASP A 142 4.15 -11.01 6.06
C ASP A 142 3.53 -9.76 6.71
N ALA A 143 2.95 -9.83 7.88
CA ALA A 143 2.35 -8.66 8.50
C ALA A 143 2.23 -8.73 10.01
N ALA A 144 2.25 -7.54 10.61
CA ALA A 144 1.79 -7.31 11.96
C ALA A 144 0.60 -6.34 11.92
N VAL A 145 -0.46 -6.68 12.63
CA VAL A 145 -1.63 -5.82 12.79
C VAL A 145 -1.64 -5.30 14.22
N CYS A 146 -1.65 -3.98 14.36
CA CYS A 146 -1.88 -3.34 15.66
C CYS A 146 -3.38 -3.03 15.83
N ARG A 147 -3.90 -3.30 17.00
CA ARG A 147 -5.25 -2.89 17.45
C ARG A 147 -5.20 -1.52 18.07
#